data_7654a92838a8d14f0d14f6b58e122940
#
_entry.id   7654a92838a8d14f0d14f6b58e122940
#
_cell.length_a   1.000
_cell.length_b   1.000
_cell.length_c   1.000
_cell.angle_alpha   90.00
_cell.angle_beta   90.00
_cell.angle_gamma   90.00
#
_symmetry.space_group_name_H-M   'P 1'
#
loop_
_entity.id
_entity.type
_entity.pdbx_description
1 polymer ?
#
loop_
_entity_poly.entity_id
_entity_poly.type
_entity_poly.pdbx_seq_one_letter_code
_entity_poly.pdbx_strand_id
1 'polypeptide(L)'
;IGANPDRKEDRHSADRVQDKIDDARNRSSEILDPDMTNPVGLIKEGRLNILNVSEFTDKQANVAIAYYLQELLSDRKAAVNAKSAKSKLKRNYRFNTPIFVIIEEAHVFIPKNEDAKAKYWAGKIAREGRKFGLGLGIVSQRPRDIDANVLSQMGSLAVMKIVQEDDQRQIASAAESISREFISQLTSLNI
;
A
#
# COMPACT_ATOMS: atom_id res chain seq x y z
N ILE A 1 -31.88 13.73 43.73
CA ILE A 1 -31.61 13.13 42.39
C ILE A 1 -30.12 13.29 42.22
N GLY A 2 -29.35 12.24 42.56
CA GLY A 2 -27.90 12.22 42.55
C GLY A 2 -27.34 12.25 41.10
N ALA A 3 -26.42 13.14 40.86
CA ALA A 3 -25.65 13.16 39.62
C ALA A 3 -24.81 11.89 39.54
N ASN A 4 -24.96 11.13 38.46
CA ASN A 4 -24.21 9.91 38.21
C ASN A 4 -22.73 10.27 37.93
N PRO A 5 -21.76 9.80 38.75
CA PRO A 5 -20.36 10.14 38.57
C PRO A 5 -19.79 9.66 37.22
N ASP A 6 -20.34 8.61 36.64
CA ASP A 6 -19.90 8.04 35.35
C ASP A 6 -20.05 9.00 34.15
N ARG A 7 -20.98 9.97 34.23
CA ARG A 7 -21.15 10.94 33.15
C ARG A 7 -20.03 11.96 33.00
N LYS A 8 -19.21 12.17 34.02
CA LYS A 8 -18.06 13.11 33.92
C LYS A 8 -16.86 12.43 33.27
N GLU A 9 -16.60 11.17 33.55
CA GLU A 9 -15.53 10.39 32.93
C GLU A 9 -15.83 10.13 31.46
N ASP A 10 -17.10 9.80 31.13
CA ASP A 10 -17.53 9.63 29.74
C ASP A 10 -17.38 10.91 28.91
N ARG A 11 -17.70 12.08 29.46
CA ARG A 11 -17.50 13.37 28.80
C ARG A 11 -16.01 13.65 28.56
N HIS A 12 -15.17 13.43 29.56
CA HIS A 12 -13.71 13.63 29.42
C HIS A 12 -13.10 12.69 28.40
N SER A 13 -13.61 11.47 28.29
CA SER A 13 -13.20 10.50 27.28
C SER A 13 -13.68 10.91 25.88
N ALA A 14 -14.90 11.41 25.77
CA ALA A 14 -15.45 11.92 24.51
C ALA A 14 -14.70 13.16 24.02
N ASP A 15 -14.40 14.11 24.92
CA ASP A 15 -13.63 15.32 24.60
C ASP A 15 -12.21 14.95 24.10
N ARG A 16 -11.55 14.00 24.76
CA ARG A 16 -10.21 13.50 24.30
C ARG A 16 -10.28 12.81 22.94
N VAL A 17 -11.37 12.13 22.65
CA VAL A 17 -11.55 11.49 21.33
C VAL A 17 -11.82 12.57 20.29
N GLN A 18 -12.64 13.58 20.63
CA GLN A 18 -12.92 14.69 19.74
C GLN A 18 -11.63 15.49 19.44
N ASP A 19 -10.84 15.83 20.47
CA ASP A 19 -9.55 16.51 20.28
C ASP A 19 -8.61 15.74 19.37
N LYS A 20 -8.55 14.40 19.50
CA LYS A 20 -7.75 13.55 18.62
C LYS A 20 -8.26 13.51 17.19
N ILE A 21 -9.58 13.53 17.02
CA ILE A 21 -10.20 13.59 15.69
C ILE A 21 -9.92 14.93 15.03
N ASP A 22 -10.07 16.02 15.79
CA ASP A 22 -9.82 17.37 15.29
C ASP A 22 -8.33 17.61 14.99
N ASP A 23 -7.44 17.10 15.82
CA ASP A 23 -6.00 17.12 15.56
C ASP A 23 -5.64 16.28 14.31
N ALA A 24 -6.20 15.09 14.18
CA ALA A 24 -6.04 14.26 12.98
C ALA A 24 -6.61 14.94 11.73
N ARG A 25 -7.77 15.59 11.86
CA ARG A 25 -8.41 16.33 10.77
C ARG A 25 -7.59 17.54 10.33
N ASN A 26 -7.07 18.31 11.28
CA ASN A 26 -6.24 19.48 11.01
C ASN A 26 -4.90 19.10 10.39
N ARG A 27 -4.28 18.01 10.85
CA ARG A 27 -3.01 17.50 10.29
C ARG A 27 -3.18 16.81 8.93
N SER A 28 -4.37 16.40 8.60
CA SER A 28 -4.67 15.63 7.38
C SER A 28 -5.72 16.31 6.52
N SER A 29 -5.97 17.61 6.74
CA SER A 29 -7.00 18.37 6.00
C SER A 29 -6.82 18.32 4.50
N GLU A 30 -5.57 18.25 4.03
CA GLU A 30 -5.24 18.12 2.61
C GLU A 30 -5.51 16.71 2.05
N ILE A 31 -5.60 15.69 2.92
CA ILE A 31 -5.83 14.29 2.53
C ILE A 31 -7.27 13.87 2.81
N LEU A 32 -7.89 14.44 3.85
CA LEU A 32 -9.21 14.10 4.35
C LEU A 32 -10.24 15.21 4.06
N ASP A 33 -10.14 15.84 2.92
CA ASP A 33 -11.15 16.78 2.46
C ASP A 33 -12.48 16.01 2.25
N PRO A 34 -13.52 16.30 3.02
CA PRO A 34 -14.82 15.62 2.87
C PRO A 34 -15.48 15.89 1.51
N ASP A 35 -15.09 16.96 0.82
CA ASP A 35 -15.55 17.31 -0.52
C ASP A 35 -14.67 16.70 -1.63
N MET A 36 -13.59 16.04 -1.25
CA MET A 36 -12.71 15.38 -2.22
C MET A 36 -13.43 14.20 -2.87
N THR A 37 -13.69 14.35 -4.13
CA THR A 37 -14.10 13.22 -4.98
C THR A 37 -13.09 12.09 -4.85
N ASN A 38 -13.57 10.85 -4.77
CA ASN A 38 -12.73 9.65 -4.67
C ASN A 38 -11.50 9.81 -5.60
N PRO A 39 -10.26 9.88 -5.05
CA PRO A 39 -9.06 10.21 -5.83
C PRO A 39 -8.75 9.16 -6.89
N VAL A 40 -9.20 7.91 -6.73
CA VAL A 40 -9.16 6.90 -7.79
C VAL A 40 -9.96 7.38 -9.00
N GLY A 41 -10.88 8.31 -8.79
CA GLY A 41 -11.62 9.03 -9.79
C GLY A 41 -10.79 9.85 -10.76
N LEU A 42 -9.64 10.29 -10.37
CA LEU A 42 -8.72 11.10 -11.19
C LEU A 42 -7.83 10.24 -12.11
N ILE A 43 -7.72 8.94 -11.83
CA ILE A 43 -6.90 8.02 -12.63
C ILE A 43 -7.49 7.90 -14.04
N LYS A 44 -6.64 8.05 -15.04
CA LYS A 44 -6.98 7.95 -16.46
C LYS A 44 -6.50 6.62 -17.02
N GLU A 45 -7.42 5.88 -17.63
CA GLU A 45 -7.13 4.60 -18.27
C GLU A 45 -6.20 4.78 -19.49
N GLY A 46 -5.28 3.82 -19.69
CA GLY A 46 -4.31 3.87 -20.79
C GLY A 46 -3.23 4.94 -20.64
N ARG A 47 -3.06 5.48 -19.44
CA ARG A 47 -2.07 6.51 -19.12
C ARG A 47 -1.18 6.09 -17.95
N LEU A 48 0.02 6.66 -17.90
CA LEU A 48 0.81 6.71 -16.68
C LEU A 48 0.15 7.75 -15.75
N ASN A 49 -0.23 7.29 -14.55
CA ASN A 49 -0.76 8.15 -13.51
C ASN A 49 0.25 8.18 -12.37
N ILE A 50 0.62 9.36 -11.92
CA ILE A 50 1.62 9.56 -10.86
C ILE A 50 0.91 10.14 -9.65
N LEU A 51 0.98 9.43 -8.52
CA LEU A 51 0.59 9.94 -7.21
C LEU A 51 1.86 10.47 -6.54
N ASN A 52 2.01 11.79 -6.52
CA ASN A 52 3.12 12.43 -5.82
C ASN A 52 2.75 12.63 -4.34
N VAL A 53 3.55 12.04 -3.46
CA VAL A 53 3.39 12.13 -2.00
C VAL A 53 4.60 12.78 -1.32
N SER A 54 5.48 13.44 -2.07
CA SER A 54 6.74 13.99 -1.56
C SER A 54 6.55 15.12 -0.52
N GLU A 55 5.42 15.81 -0.55
CA GLU A 55 5.10 16.89 0.39
C GLU A 55 4.43 16.39 1.68
N PHE A 56 4.07 15.11 1.72
CA PHE A 56 3.43 14.50 2.88
C PHE A 56 4.47 13.97 3.86
N THR A 57 4.12 13.94 5.13
CA THR A 57 4.87 13.13 6.10
C THR A 57 4.71 11.66 5.78
N ASP A 58 5.65 10.80 6.21
CA ASP A 58 5.59 9.34 5.96
C ASP A 58 4.25 8.73 6.43
N LYS A 59 3.71 9.21 7.54
CA LYS A 59 2.41 8.76 8.05
C LYS A 59 1.25 9.15 7.15
N GLN A 60 1.25 10.37 6.65
CA GLN A 60 0.21 10.87 5.74
C GLN A 60 0.31 10.15 4.39
N ALA A 61 1.51 10.03 3.83
CA ALA A 61 1.76 9.31 2.60
C ALA A 61 1.32 7.84 2.71
N ASN A 62 1.60 7.18 3.86
CA ASN A 62 1.20 5.81 4.11
C ASN A 62 -0.33 5.64 4.11
N VAL A 63 -1.06 6.58 4.71
CA VAL A 63 -2.54 6.58 4.69
C VAL A 63 -3.07 6.78 3.27
N ALA A 64 -2.53 7.75 2.54
CA ALA A 64 -2.93 8.04 1.16
C ALA A 64 -2.72 6.83 0.25
N ILE A 65 -1.52 6.23 0.28
CA ILE A 65 -1.18 5.04 -0.50
C ILE A 65 -2.09 3.87 -0.11
N ALA A 66 -2.31 3.64 1.19
CA ALA A 66 -3.21 2.59 1.66
C ALA A 66 -4.63 2.74 1.09
N TYR A 67 -5.14 3.97 1.09
CA TYR A 67 -6.45 4.28 0.56
C TYR A 67 -6.53 3.99 -0.96
N TYR A 68 -5.54 4.45 -1.73
CA TYR A 68 -5.47 4.17 -3.17
C TYR A 68 -5.42 2.67 -3.47
N LEU A 69 -4.59 1.93 -2.77
CA LEU A 69 -4.46 0.48 -2.94
C LEU A 69 -5.77 -0.25 -2.62
N GLN A 70 -6.46 0.18 -1.54
CA GLN A 70 -7.76 -0.34 -1.15
C GLN A 70 -8.81 -0.13 -2.22
N GLU A 71 -8.94 1.11 -2.69
CA GLU A 71 -9.95 1.48 -3.68
C GLU A 71 -9.70 0.80 -5.02
N LEU A 72 -8.45 0.75 -5.49
CA LEU A 72 -8.08 0.04 -6.72
C LEU A 72 -8.43 -1.45 -6.63
N LEU A 73 -8.11 -2.11 -5.51
CA LEU A 73 -8.45 -3.52 -5.34
C LEU A 73 -9.97 -3.74 -5.30
N SER A 74 -10.70 -2.85 -4.63
CA SER A 74 -12.16 -2.89 -4.54
C SER A 74 -12.81 -2.72 -5.91
N ASP A 75 -12.37 -1.75 -6.69
CA ASP A 75 -12.84 -1.47 -8.04
C ASP A 75 -12.59 -2.66 -8.98
N ARG A 76 -11.37 -3.18 -8.97
CA ARG A 76 -11.02 -4.36 -9.78
C ARG A 76 -11.79 -5.61 -9.41
N LYS A 77 -12.04 -5.85 -8.12
CA LYS A 77 -12.91 -6.94 -7.65
C LYS A 77 -14.33 -6.75 -8.17
N ALA A 78 -14.87 -5.55 -8.12
CA ALA A 78 -16.20 -5.25 -8.64
C ALA A 78 -16.29 -5.51 -10.16
N ALA A 79 -15.28 -5.07 -10.92
CA ALA A 79 -15.22 -5.26 -12.37
C ALA A 79 -15.20 -6.74 -12.78
N VAL A 80 -14.36 -7.55 -12.13
CA VAL A 80 -14.26 -8.99 -12.43
C VAL A 80 -15.53 -9.72 -12.02
N ASN A 81 -16.09 -9.40 -10.85
CA ASN A 81 -17.33 -10.00 -10.38
C ASN A 81 -18.53 -9.63 -11.27
N ALA A 82 -18.58 -8.42 -11.81
CA ALA A 82 -19.63 -8.00 -12.74
C ALA A 82 -19.57 -8.78 -14.07
N LYS A 83 -18.37 -9.16 -14.53
CA LYS A 83 -18.17 -9.97 -15.74
C LYS A 83 -18.55 -11.44 -15.52
N SER A 84 -18.31 -11.97 -14.34
CA SER A 84 -18.54 -13.39 -14.01
C SER A 84 -19.94 -13.68 -13.50
N ALA A 85 -20.66 -12.69 -13.01
CA ALA A 85 -21.93 -12.90 -12.37
C ALA A 85 -23.09 -12.77 -13.37
N LYS A 86 -23.93 -13.81 -13.40
CA LYS A 86 -25.36 -13.66 -13.63
C LYS A 86 -26.03 -12.75 -12.58
N SER A 87 -25.26 -11.90 -11.92
CA SER A 87 -25.66 -11.07 -10.79
C SER A 87 -26.36 -9.81 -11.28
N LYS A 88 -27.63 -9.66 -10.87
CA LYS A 88 -28.44 -8.46 -11.08
C LYS A 88 -27.95 -7.23 -10.33
N LEU A 89 -26.91 -7.33 -9.52
CA LEU A 89 -26.29 -6.21 -8.80
C LEU A 89 -25.25 -5.54 -9.70
N LYS A 90 -25.67 -4.51 -10.41
CA LYS A 90 -24.76 -3.56 -11.07
C LYS A 90 -24.01 -2.77 -9.99
N ARG A 91 -22.88 -3.30 -9.51
CA ARG A 91 -21.93 -2.46 -8.78
C ARG A 91 -21.20 -1.61 -9.81
N ASN A 92 -21.22 -0.31 -9.60
CA ASN A 92 -20.44 0.59 -10.42
C ASN A 92 -18.95 0.28 -10.17
N TYR A 93 -18.23 -0.03 -11.21
CA TYR A 93 -16.78 -0.10 -11.25
C TYR A 93 -16.28 0.86 -12.34
N ARG A 94 -15.05 1.31 -12.19
CA ARG A 94 -14.49 2.36 -13.06
C ARG A 94 -13.58 1.79 -14.13
N PHE A 95 -12.73 0.83 -13.78
CA PHE A 95 -11.72 0.31 -14.69
C PHE A 95 -12.04 -1.09 -15.20
N ASN A 96 -12.08 -1.21 -16.51
CA ASN A 96 -12.26 -2.49 -17.20
C ASN A 96 -10.95 -3.21 -17.51
N THR A 97 -9.86 -2.46 -17.61
CA THR A 97 -8.52 -2.94 -17.97
C THR A 97 -7.72 -3.32 -16.72
N PRO A 98 -6.75 -4.22 -16.85
CA PRO A 98 -5.77 -4.46 -15.79
C PRO A 98 -5.01 -3.20 -15.41
N ILE A 99 -4.64 -3.11 -14.13
CA ILE A 99 -3.88 -2.01 -13.56
C ILE A 99 -2.58 -2.57 -12.99
N PHE A 100 -1.47 -1.88 -13.22
CA PHE A 100 -0.19 -2.18 -12.59
C PHE A 100 0.22 -0.97 -11.75
N VAL A 101 0.41 -1.20 -10.46
CA VAL A 101 0.83 -0.17 -9.49
C VAL A 101 2.29 -0.38 -9.20
N ILE A 102 3.08 0.69 -9.21
CA ILE A 102 4.47 0.69 -8.78
C ILE A 102 4.57 1.58 -7.53
N ILE A 103 5.19 1.07 -6.49
CA ILE A 103 5.50 1.81 -5.27
C ILE A 103 7.01 2.02 -5.23
N GLU A 104 7.45 3.25 -5.38
CA GLU A 104 8.84 3.64 -5.19
C GLU A 104 9.12 3.84 -3.70
N GLU A 105 10.39 3.69 -3.32
CA GLU A 105 10.87 3.72 -1.93
C GLU A 105 10.02 2.83 -1.01
N ALA A 106 9.72 1.63 -1.51
CA ALA A 106 8.76 0.72 -0.89
C ALA A 106 9.09 0.38 0.57
N HIS A 107 10.35 0.47 0.99
CA HIS A 107 10.75 0.27 2.39
C HIS A 107 10.11 1.26 3.38
N VAL A 108 9.70 2.45 2.92
CA VAL A 108 8.96 3.44 3.73
C VAL A 108 7.50 3.01 3.94
N PHE A 109 6.89 2.38 2.93
CA PHE A 109 5.46 2.08 2.92
C PHE A 109 5.14 0.63 3.28
N ILE A 110 6.14 -0.26 3.13
CA ILE A 110 6.04 -1.69 3.40
C ILE A 110 7.18 -2.10 4.36
N PRO A 111 7.32 -1.41 5.51
CA PRO A 111 8.43 -1.62 6.41
C PRO A 111 8.39 -3.00 7.08
N LYS A 112 9.58 -3.57 7.34
CA LYS A 112 9.74 -4.88 7.98
C LYS A 112 9.18 -4.92 9.40
N ASN A 113 9.53 -3.92 10.21
CA ASN A 113 9.35 -3.96 11.67
C ASN A 113 8.22 -3.06 12.19
N GLU A 114 7.52 -2.36 11.30
CA GLU A 114 6.47 -1.43 11.68
C GLU A 114 5.14 -1.83 11.06
N ASP A 115 4.05 -1.53 11.79
CA ASP A 115 2.72 -1.66 11.23
C ASP A 115 2.39 -0.44 10.37
N ALA A 116 2.17 -0.70 9.09
CA ALA A 116 1.81 0.32 8.13
C ALA A 116 0.55 -0.11 7.37
N LYS A 117 -0.41 0.81 7.21
CA LYS A 117 -1.66 0.51 6.49
C LYS A 117 -1.41 0.15 5.03
N ALA A 118 -0.46 0.82 4.38
CA ALA A 118 -0.06 0.51 3.01
C ALA A 118 0.53 -0.89 2.89
N LYS A 119 1.32 -1.35 3.87
CA LYS A 119 1.85 -2.71 3.94
C LYS A 119 0.75 -3.77 3.89
N TYR A 120 -0.32 -3.58 4.65
CA TYR A 120 -1.45 -4.49 4.64
C TYR A 120 -2.08 -4.63 3.26
N TRP A 121 -2.35 -3.50 2.59
CA TRP A 121 -2.99 -3.51 1.28
C TRP A 121 -2.05 -3.98 0.17
N ALA A 122 -0.78 -3.60 0.22
CA ALA A 122 0.25 -4.10 -0.70
C ALA A 122 0.38 -5.62 -0.61
N GLY A 123 0.47 -6.17 0.61
CA GLY A 123 0.51 -7.61 0.84
C GLY A 123 -0.76 -8.33 0.35
N LYS A 124 -1.91 -7.69 0.49
CA LYS A 124 -3.16 -8.24 -0.04
C LYS A 124 -3.18 -8.25 -1.57
N ILE A 125 -2.72 -7.19 -2.21
CA ILE A 125 -2.61 -7.13 -3.67
C ILE A 125 -1.58 -8.14 -4.19
N ALA A 126 -0.43 -8.26 -3.54
CA ALA A 126 0.59 -9.22 -3.91
C ALA A 126 0.05 -10.66 -3.94
N ARG A 127 -0.76 -11.06 -2.94
CA ARG A 127 -1.34 -12.40 -2.86
C ARG A 127 -2.51 -12.66 -3.81
N GLU A 128 -3.39 -11.69 -3.98
CA GLU A 128 -4.67 -11.94 -4.68
C GLU A 128 -4.94 -11.05 -5.89
N GLY A 129 -4.16 -9.97 -6.06
CA GLY A 129 -4.40 -8.96 -7.10
C GLY A 129 -4.44 -9.52 -8.51
N ARG A 130 -3.59 -10.52 -8.81
CA ARG A 130 -3.56 -11.20 -10.10
C ARG A 130 -4.93 -11.71 -10.56
N LYS A 131 -5.75 -12.22 -9.63
CA LYS A 131 -7.10 -12.73 -9.93
C LYS A 131 -8.03 -11.65 -10.45
N PHE A 132 -7.74 -10.40 -10.13
CA PHE A 132 -8.54 -9.24 -10.46
C PHE A 132 -7.88 -8.34 -11.51
N GLY A 133 -6.73 -8.77 -12.08
CA GLY A 133 -5.98 -7.97 -13.02
C GLY A 133 -5.35 -6.72 -12.36
N LEU A 134 -4.97 -6.82 -11.09
CA LEU A 134 -4.22 -5.79 -10.37
C LEU A 134 -2.84 -6.34 -10.04
N GLY A 135 -1.81 -5.78 -10.68
CA GLY A 135 -0.41 -6.09 -10.44
C GLY A 135 0.23 -5.09 -9.49
N LEU A 136 1.26 -5.54 -8.76
CA LEU A 136 2.06 -4.71 -7.86
C LEU A 136 3.54 -4.87 -8.20
N GLY A 137 4.22 -3.74 -8.42
CA GLY A 137 5.66 -3.62 -8.45
C GLY A 137 6.14 -2.82 -7.24
N ILE A 138 7.25 -3.21 -6.67
CA ILE A 138 7.91 -2.47 -5.60
C ILE A 138 9.35 -2.17 -6.01
N VAL A 139 9.78 -0.94 -5.76
CA VAL A 139 11.14 -0.48 -6.04
C VAL A 139 11.73 0.03 -4.73
N SER A 140 12.94 -0.40 -4.41
CA SER A 140 13.62 0.02 -3.19
C SER A 140 15.13 -0.13 -3.32
N GLN A 141 15.85 0.78 -2.71
CA GLN A 141 17.30 0.71 -2.51
C GLN A 141 17.67 -0.04 -1.22
N ARG A 142 16.68 -0.37 -0.37
CA ARG A 142 16.87 -1.03 0.92
C ARG A 142 15.98 -2.28 1.05
N PRO A 143 16.27 -3.34 0.32
CA PRO A 143 15.43 -4.55 0.34
C PRO A 143 15.35 -5.21 1.72
N ARG A 144 16.39 -5.08 2.57
CA ARG A 144 16.41 -5.60 3.95
C ARG A 144 15.35 -4.98 4.86
N ASP A 145 14.92 -3.74 4.55
CA ASP A 145 13.96 -2.99 5.34
C ASP A 145 12.51 -3.23 4.88
N ILE A 146 12.31 -4.01 3.81
CA ILE A 146 10.98 -4.41 3.31
C ILE A 146 10.47 -5.64 4.07
N ASP A 147 9.16 -5.69 4.30
CA ASP A 147 8.48 -6.85 4.88
C ASP A 147 8.70 -8.12 4.03
N ALA A 148 9.28 -9.15 4.66
CA ALA A 148 9.66 -10.38 3.98
C ALA A 148 8.43 -11.14 3.41
N ASN A 149 7.27 -11.05 4.07
CA ASN A 149 6.07 -11.72 3.59
C ASN A 149 5.52 -11.07 2.31
N VAL A 150 5.66 -9.75 2.17
CA VAL A 150 5.29 -9.05 0.93
C VAL A 150 6.30 -9.38 -0.16
N LEU A 151 7.59 -9.31 0.15
CA LEU A 151 8.67 -9.57 -0.80
C LEU A 151 8.60 -11.00 -1.38
N SER A 152 8.32 -12.01 -0.54
CA SER A 152 8.17 -13.41 -0.98
C SER A 152 6.97 -13.67 -1.89
N GLN A 153 6.01 -12.76 -1.96
CA GLN A 153 4.86 -12.87 -2.87
C GLN A 153 5.14 -12.28 -4.27
N MET A 154 6.31 -11.66 -4.46
CA MET A 154 6.70 -11.11 -5.76
C MET A 154 7.08 -12.24 -6.71
N GLY A 155 6.38 -12.36 -7.82
CA GLY A 155 6.62 -13.44 -8.80
C GLY A 155 7.82 -13.20 -9.72
N SER A 156 8.39 -12.00 -9.70
CA SER A 156 9.57 -11.62 -10.48
C SER A 156 10.43 -10.65 -9.69
N LEU A 157 11.73 -10.81 -9.77
CA LEU A 157 12.71 -10.01 -9.07
C LEU A 157 13.74 -9.48 -10.06
N ALA A 158 13.88 -8.16 -10.15
CA ALA A 158 14.96 -7.51 -10.87
C ALA A 158 15.93 -6.91 -9.85
N VAL A 159 17.16 -7.34 -9.88
CA VAL A 159 18.20 -6.92 -8.93
C VAL A 159 19.31 -6.20 -9.68
N MET A 160 19.58 -4.98 -9.27
CA MET A 160 20.74 -4.21 -9.69
C MET A 160 21.92 -4.50 -8.75
N LYS A 161 23.00 -3.70 -8.82
CA LYS A 161 24.16 -3.85 -7.94
C LYS A 161 23.77 -3.70 -6.47
N ILE A 162 24.07 -4.70 -5.66
CA ILE A 162 23.89 -4.69 -4.21
C ILE A 162 25.21 -4.98 -3.53
N VAL A 163 25.70 -4.07 -2.69
CA VAL A 163 26.99 -4.17 -2.02
C VAL A 163 26.83 -4.72 -0.60
N GLN A 164 25.74 -4.38 0.09
CA GLN A 164 25.56 -4.75 1.50
C GLN A 164 25.11 -6.22 1.65
N GLU A 165 25.81 -6.97 2.50
CA GLU A 165 25.53 -8.39 2.73
C GLU A 165 24.11 -8.67 3.25
N ASP A 166 23.57 -7.80 4.12
CA ASP A 166 22.23 -7.97 4.67
C ASP A 166 21.15 -7.82 3.59
N ASP A 167 21.34 -6.90 2.65
CA ASP A 167 20.46 -6.76 1.48
C ASP A 167 20.54 -7.98 0.56
N GLN A 168 21.74 -8.51 0.35
CA GLN A 168 21.96 -9.75 -0.42
C GLN A 168 21.26 -10.94 0.23
N ARG A 169 21.36 -11.08 1.56
CA ARG A 169 20.67 -12.15 2.31
C ARG A 169 19.16 -12.04 2.19
N GLN A 170 18.60 -10.83 2.27
CA GLN A 170 17.16 -10.62 2.12
C GLN A 170 16.69 -11.01 0.73
N ILE A 171 17.41 -10.60 -0.32
CA ILE A 171 17.11 -10.98 -1.69
C ILE A 171 17.22 -12.49 -1.90
N ALA A 172 18.26 -13.12 -1.36
CA ALA A 172 18.43 -14.57 -1.42
C ALA A 172 17.28 -15.33 -0.76
N SER A 173 16.79 -14.83 0.37
CA SER A 173 15.68 -15.46 1.08
C SER A 173 14.33 -15.27 0.38
N ALA A 174 14.18 -14.20 -0.38
CA ALA A 174 12.95 -13.92 -1.13
C ALA A 174 12.85 -14.71 -2.44
N ALA A 175 13.99 -15.08 -3.00
CA ALA A 175 14.07 -15.82 -4.25
C ALA A 175 14.41 -17.28 -3.98
N GLU A 176 13.43 -18.15 -3.95
CA GLU A 176 13.51 -19.57 -3.60
C GLU A 176 14.53 -20.40 -4.42
N SER A 177 15.03 -19.86 -5.55
CA SER A 177 15.89 -20.57 -6.51
C SER A 177 17.22 -19.88 -6.86
N ILE A 178 17.60 -18.81 -6.16
CA ILE A 178 18.86 -18.11 -6.44
C ILE A 178 20.05 -18.88 -5.84
N SER A 179 20.99 -19.30 -6.69
CA SER A 179 22.24 -19.91 -6.23
C SER A 179 23.13 -18.88 -5.52
N ARG A 180 23.98 -19.36 -4.59
CA ARG A 180 24.99 -18.51 -3.91
C ARG A 180 25.93 -17.82 -4.89
N GLU A 181 26.23 -18.47 -6.03
CA GLU A 181 27.07 -17.92 -7.09
C GLU A 181 26.43 -16.68 -7.73
N PHE A 182 25.11 -16.70 -7.95
CA PHE A 182 24.40 -15.53 -8.48
C PHE A 182 24.45 -14.34 -7.51
N ILE A 183 24.33 -14.59 -6.21
CA ILE A 183 24.41 -13.54 -5.18
C ILE A 183 25.81 -12.90 -5.18
N SER A 184 26.87 -13.69 -5.34
CA SER A 184 28.24 -13.15 -5.43
C SER A 184 28.45 -12.24 -6.64
N GLN A 185 27.72 -12.44 -7.72
CA GLN A 185 27.78 -11.60 -8.92
C GLN A 185 27.10 -10.24 -8.72
N LEU A 186 26.15 -10.11 -7.77
CA LEU A 186 25.46 -8.84 -7.52
C LEU A 186 26.39 -7.72 -7.07
N THR A 187 27.51 -8.06 -6.44
CA THR A 187 28.54 -7.08 -6.03
C THR A 187 29.40 -6.58 -7.20
N SER A 188 29.53 -7.41 -8.24
CA SER A 188 30.37 -7.12 -9.41
C SER A 188 29.63 -6.48 -10.58
N LEU A 189 28.30 -6.32 -10.47
CA LEU A 189 27.53 -5.64 -11.50
C LEU A 189 28.03 -4.20 -11.68
N ASN A 190 28.45 -3.88 -12.90
CA ASN A 190 28.76 -2.51 -13.28
C ASN A 190 27.47 -1.82 -13.75
N ILE A 191 27.28 -0.60 -13.30
CA ILE A 191 26.20 0.29 -13.75
C ILE A 191 26.75 1.10 -14.93
#